data_a9b3a5175afaf200d01d3a6819aa1128
#
_entry.id   a9b3a5175afaf200d01d3a6819aa1128
#
_cell.length_a   1.000
_cell.length_b   1.000
_cell.length_c   1.000
_cell.angle_alpha   90.00
_cell.angle_beta   90.00
_cell.angle_gamma   90.00
#
_symmetry.space_group_name_H-M   'P 1'
#
loop_
_entity.id
_entity.type
_entity.pdbx_description
1 polymer ?
#
loop_
_entity_poly.entity_id
_entity_poly.type
_entity_poly.pdbx_seq_one_letter_code
_entity_poly.pdbx_strand_id
1 'polypeptide(L)'
;MIDSLERKDDMKVLMVNGSPHREGCTYTALKEVAGALEKYGIESEIFWVGNGEIAGCIGCGACAKTGEGCFRKDVVNEFVAKAGEADGYIFGSPVHYAAASGALTSFMDRAFYSGGSKMTGKPAAAVV
;
A
#
# COMPACT_ATOMS: atom_id res chain seq x y z
N MET A 1 -21.44 -1.64 -21.63
CA MET A 1 -22.24 -1.97 -20.43
C MET A 1 -21.96 -3.38 -19.91
N ILE A 2 -21.76 -4.34 -20.79
CA ILE A 2 -21.38 -5.72 -20.44
C ILE A 2 -19.94 -5.77 -19.90
N ASP A 3 -19.02 -4.99 -20.45
CA ASP A 3 -17.62 -4.90 -20.01
C ASP A 3 -17.42 -4.42 -18.57
N SER A 4 -18.37 -3.64 -18.02
CA SER A 4 -18.30 -3.15 -16.66
C SER A 4 -18.71 -4.20 -15.62
N LEU A 5 -19.44 -5.23 -16.03
CA LEU A 5 -19.85 -6.35 -15.19
C LEU A 5 -18.77 -7.45 -15.16
N GLU A 6 -18.06 -7.63 -16.27
CA GLU A 6 -16.97 -8.62 -16.36
C GLU A 6 -15.73 -8.19 -15.56
N ARG A 7 -15.52 -6.88 -15.33
CA ARG A 7 -14.40 -6.37 -14.53
C ARG A 7 -14.55 -6.55 -13.02
N LYS A 8 -15.71 -6.94 -12.53
CA LYS A 8 -15.90 -7.21 -11.09
C LYS A 8 -15.19 -8.46 -10.62
N ASP A 9 -14.90 -9.38 -11.53
CA ASP A 9 -14.30 -10.65 -11.20
C ASP A 9 -12.76 -10.58 -11.09
N ASP A 10 -12.15 -9.47 -11.55
CA ASP A 10 -10.69 -9.27 -11.57
C ASP A 10 -10.22 -8.16 -10.61
N MET A 11 -11.01 -7.83 -9.59
CA MET A 11 -10.62 -6.79 -8.62
C MET A 11 -9.50 -7.27 -7.72
N LYS A 12 -8.52 -6.39 -7.48
CA LYS A 12 -7.38 -6.66 -6.63
C LYS A 12 -7.20 -5.56 -5.59
N VAL A 13 -7.02 -5.98 -4.33
CA VAL A 13 -6.72 -5.08 -3.22
C VAL A 13 -5.28 -5.32 -2.78
N LEU A 14 -4.49 -4.25 -2.73
CA LEU A 14 -3.12 -4.28 -2.25
C LEU A 14 -3.10 -3.80 -0.80
N MET A 15 -2.64 -4.66 0.11
CA MET A 15 -2.62 -4.39 1.54
C MET A 15 -1.19 -4.20 2.02
N VAL A 16 -0.94 -3.13 2.74
CA VAL A 16 0.39 -2.78 3.24
C VAL A 16 0.49 -3.19 4.71
N ASN A 17 1.46 -4.02 5.03
CA ASN A 17 1.82 -4.36 6.41
C ASN A 17 2.96 -3.45 6.85
N GLY A 18 2.64 -2.43 7.65
CA GLY A 18 3.59 -1.45 8.17
C GLY A 18 4.23 -1.83 9.50
N SER A 19 4.07 -3.08 9.93
CA SER A 19 4.71 -3.59 11.16
C SER A 19 6.14 -4.01 10.89
N PRO A 20 7.06 -3.84 11.86
CA PRO A 20 8.40 -4.43 11.77
C PRO A 20 8.37 -5.96 11.86
N HIS A 21 7.25 -6.53 12.32
CA HIS A 21 7.04 -7.98 12.37
C HIS A 21 6.28 -8.44 11.14
N ARG A 22 6.89 -9.29 10.34
CA ARG A 22 6.28 -9.76 9.09
C ARG A 22 4.96 -10.48 9.31
N GLU A 23 4.84 -11.29 10.35
CA GLU A 23 3.68 -12.12 10.64
C GLU A 23 3.16 -11.90 12.08
N GLY A 24 3.13 -10.65 12.52
CA GLY A 24 2.59 -10.27 13.83
C GLY A 24 1.09 -9.96 13.80
N CYS A 25 0.64 -9.11 14.74
CA CYS A 25 -0.78 -8.77 14.89
C CYS A 25 -1.34 -8.02 13.67
N THR A 26 -0.58 -7.10 13.11
CA THR A 26 -0.99 -6.37 11.90
C THR A 26 -1.23 -7.34 10.74
N TYR A 27 -0.30 -8.27 10.54
CA TYR A 27 -0.43 -9.31 9.53
C TYR A 27 -1.70 -10.15 9.76
N THR A 28 -1.96 -10.55 11.00
CA THR A 28 -3.14 -11.34 11.35
C THR A 28 -4.43 -10.58 10.99
N ALA A 29 -4.50 -9.29 11.32
CA ALA A 29 -5.64 -8.45 10.96
C ALA A 29 -5.82 -8.37 9.43
N LEU A 30 -4.73 -8.16 8.70
CA LEU A 30 -4.78 -8.12 7.23
C LEU A 30 -5.19 -9.48 6.63
N LYS A 31 -4.79 -10.60 7.23
CA LYS A 31 -5.22 -11.93 6.79
C LYS A 31 -6.72 -12.13 6.97
N GLU A 32 -7.30 -11.59 8.04
CA GLU A 32 -8.75 -11.62 8.24
C GLU A 32 -9.48 -10.82 7.14
N VAL A 33 -8.95 -9.66 6.80
CA VAL A 33 -9.49 -8.86 5.69
C VAL A 33 -9.36 -9.62 4.37
N ALA A 34 -8.22 -10.25 4.12
CA ALA A 34 -7.99 -11.04 2.92
C ALA A 34 -9.03 -12.16 2.78
N GLY A 35 -9.33 -12.86 3.88
CA GLY A 35 -10.35 -13.90 3.92
C GLY A 35 -11.75 -13.38 3.59
N ALA A 36 -12.09 -12.20 4.09
CA ALA A 36 -13.37 -11.55 3.78
C ALA A 36 -13.46 -11.14 2.31
N LEU A 37 -12.39 -10.60 1.75
CA LEU A 37 -12.33 -10.22 0.33
C LEU A 37 -12.47 -11.45 -0.57
N GLU A 38 -11.82 -12.55 -0.22
CA GLU A 38 -11.90 -13.80 -0.98
C GLU A 38 -13.34 -14.31 -1.11
N LYS A 39 -14.16 -14.16 -0.06
CA LYS A 39 -15.58 -14.53 -0.08
C LYS A 39 -16.37 -13.80 -1.16
N TYR A 40 -15.91 -12.61 -1.57
CA TYR A 40 -16.54 -11.81 -2.60
C TYR A 40 -15.81 -11.90 -3.95
N GLY A 41 -14.89 -12.86 -4.09
CA GLY A 41 -14.13 -13.05 -5.33
C GLY A 41 -13.07 -11.97 -5.58
N ILE A 42 -12.68 -11.22 -4.55
CA ILE A 42 -11.69 -10.16 -4.67
C ILE A 42 -10.32 -10.71 -4.29
N GLU A 43 -9.37 -10.62 -5.22
CA GLU A 43 -7.98 -11.00 -4.98
C GLU A 43 -7.29 -9.97 -4.08
N SER A 44 -6.40 -10.40 -3.22
CA SER A 44 -5.62 -9.52 -2.37
C SER A 44 -4.17 -9.97 -2.26
N GLU A 45 -3.29 -9.01 -1.99
CA GLU A 45 -1.88 -9.26 -1.75
C GLU A 45 -1.44 -8.44 -0.54
N ILE A 46 -0.68 -9.06 0.37
CA ILE A 46 -0.08 -8.35 1.50
C ILE A 46 1.35 -7.97 1.12
N PHE A 47 1.61 -6.67 1.13
CA PHE A 47 2.93 -6.10 0.87
C PHE A 47 3.55 -5.70 2.21
N TRP A 48 4.63 -6.37 2.60
CA TRP A 48 5.34 -6.05 3.83
C TRP A 48 6.42 -5.01 3.56
N VAL A 49 6.42 -3.92 4.34
CA VAL A 49 7.39 -2.83 4.17
C VAL A 49 8.79 -3.19 4.66
N GLY A 50 8.93 -4.34 5.34
CA GLY A 50 10.21 -4.77 5.90
C GLY A 50 10.44 -4.21 7.30
N ASN A 51 11.60 -4.49 7.84
CA ASN A 51 12.06 -3.99 9.15
C ASN A 51 13.34 -3.17 9.04
N GLY A 52 13.73 -2.80 7.83
CA GLY A 52 14.86 -1.92 7.57
C GLY A 52 14.48 -0.44 7.65
N GLU A 53 15.45 0.40 7.42
CA GLU A 53 15.24 1.84 7.41
C GLU A 53 14.43 2.28 6.20
N ILE A 54 13.44 3.12 6.43
CA ILE A 54 12.65 3.77 5.38
C ILE A 54 12.75 5.27 5.58
N ALA A 55 13.46 5.94 4.68
CA ALA A 55 13.57 7.39 4.72
C ALA A 55 12.25 8.04 4.31
N GLY A 56 11.88 9.12 4.99
CA GLY A 56 10.73 9.94 4.62
C GLY A 56 10.98 10.74 3.34
N CYS A 57 9.95 11.44 2.87
CA CYS A 57 10.07 12.34 1.73
C CYS A 57 10.80 13.62 2.14
N ILE A 58 11.79 14.03 1.34
CA ILE A 58 12.54 15.26 1.57
C ILE A 58 12.04 16.44 0.72
N GLY A 59 10.98 16.25 -0.04
CA GLY A 59 10.37 17.32 -0.83
C GLY A 59 11.23 17.81 -2.00
N CYS A 60 12.12 16.99 -2.51
CA CYS A 60 13.06 17.40 -3.56
C CYS A 60 12.42 17.64 -4.95
N GLY A 61 11.19 17.11 -5.17
CA GLY A 61 10.48 17.26 -6.44
C GLY A 61 11.01 16.44 -7.60
N ALA A 62 12.00 15.58 -7.39
CA ALA A 62 12.59 14.79 -8.46
C ALA A 62 11.58 13.87 -9.15
N CYS A 63 10.69 13.24 -8.39
CA CYS A 63 9.66 12.35 -8.93
C CYS A 63 8.69 13.08 -9.87
N ALA A 64 8.35 14.34 -9.56
CA ALA A 64 7.50 15.16 -10.42
C ALA A 64 8.20 15.56 -11.71
N LYS A 65 9.51 15.82 -11.65
CA LYS A 65 10.30 16.23 -12.80
C LYS A 65 10.58 15.09 -13.78
N THR A 66 10.93 13.92 -13.25
CA THR A 66 11.31 12.76 -14.08
C THR A 66 10.11 11.89 -14.46
N GLY A 67 9.08 11.85 -13.62
CA GLY A 67 7.97 10.90 -13.78
C GLY A 67 8.35 9.45 -13.52
N GLU A 68 9.56 9.19 -13.02
CA GLU A 68 10.13 7.86 -12.83
C GLU A 68 10.06 7.35 -11.37
N GLY A 69 9.30 8.06 -10.54
CA GLY A 69 9.17 7.71 -9.12
C GLY A 69 10.23 8.36 -8.25
N CYS A 70 10.32 7.92 -7.00
CA CYS A 70 11.28 8.46 -6.05
C CYS A 70 12.71 8.10 -6.47
N PHE A 71 13.63 9.05 -6.30
CA PHE A 71 15.06 8.81 -6.59
C PHE A 71 15.70 7.78 -5.65
N ARG A 72 15.14 7.63 -4.45
CA ARG A 72 15.53 6.56 -3.51
C ARG A 72 14.90 5.26 -3.97
N LYS A 73 15.73 4.34 -4.44
CA LYS A 73 15.26 3.04 -4.96
C LYS A 73 15.21 2.02 -3.83
N ASP A 74 14.02 1.76 -3.33
CA ASP A 74 13.80 0.83 -2.23
C ASP A 74 12.37 0.24 -2.28
N VAL A 75 11.90 -0.27 -1.15
CA VAL A 75 10.58 -0.89 -0.99
C VAL A 75 9.43 0.01 -1.45
N VAL A 76 9.57 1.33 -1.34
CA VAL A 76 8.54 2.27 -1.80
C VAL A 76 8.34 2.18 -3.31
N ASN A 77 9.41 2.11 -4.07
CA ASN A 77 9.34 1.99 -5.53
C ASN A 77 8.71 0.67 -5.96
N GLU A 78 9.00 -0.41 -5.23
CA GLU A 78 8.39 -1.72 -5.47
C GLU A 78 6.87 -1.67 -5.26
N PHE A 79 6.44 -1.02 -4.18
CA PHE A 79 5.01 -0.82 -3.91
C PHE A 79 4.34 0.01 -5.01
N VAL A 80 4.93 1.13 -5.38
CA VAL A 80 4.36 2.03 -6.40
C VAL A 80 4.20 1.31 -7.74
N ALA A 81 5.13 0.45 -8.10
CA ALA A 81 5.02 -0.36 -9.30
C ALA A 81 3.80 -1.29 -9.27
N LYS A 82 3.49 -1.87 -8.10
CA LYS A 82 2.31 -2.72 -7.91
C LYS A 82 1.01 -1.91 -7.78
N ALA A 83 1.09 -0.72 -7.22
CA ALA A 83 -0.08 0.09 -6.88
C ALA A 83 -0.93 0.46 -8.10
N GLY A 84 -0.31 0.68 -9.24
CA GLY A 84 -1.01 1.01 -10.48
C GLY A 84 -1.96 -0.09 -10.96
N GLU A 85 -1.67 -1.33 -10.63
CA GLU A 85 -2.48 -2.49 -11.02
C GLU A 85 -3.57 -2.86 -10.01
N ALA A 86 -3.54 -2.27 -8.83
CA ALA A 86 -4.52 -2.53 -7.78
C ALA A 86 -5.76 -1.64 -7.95
N ASP A 87 -6.90 -2.12 -7.48
CA ASP A 87 -8.18 -1.41 -7.50
C ASP A 87 -8.52 -0.76 -6.17
N GLY A 88 -7.83 -1.14 -5.11
CA GLY A 88 -8.02 -0.57 -3.79
C GLY A 88 -6.83 -0.88 -2.88
N TYR A 89 -6.76 -0.19 -1.75
CA TYR A 89 -5.62 -0.28 -0.84
C TYR A 89 -6.08 -0.38 0.61
N ILE A 90 -5.33 -1.14 1.41
CA ILE A 90 -5.51 -1.19 2.86
C ILE A 90 -4.16 -1.00 3.51
N PHE A 91 -4.07 -0.04 4.44
CA PHE A 91 -2.84 0.25 5.16
C PHE A 91 -2.98 -0.25 6.59
N GLY A 92 -2.15 -1.23 6.95
CA GLY A 92 -2.10 -1.79 8.29
C GLY A 92 -0.91 -1.29 9.08
N SER A 93 -1.13 -0.92 10.35
CA SER A 93 -0.07 -0.44 11.24
C SER A 93 -0.26 -0.97 12.65
N PRO A 94 0.83 -1.31 13.36
CA PRO A 94 0.75 -1.39 14.80
C PRO A 94 0.64 0.01 15.38
N VAL A 95 0.21 0.10 16.64
CA VAL A 95 0.22 1.38 17.38
C VAL A 95 1.57 1.51 18.09
N HIS A 96 2.36 2.48 17.65
CA HIS A 96 3.61 2.85 18.30
C HIS A 96 3.45 4.22 18.95
N TYR A 97 3.39 4.23 20.27
CA TYR A 97 3.25 5.45 21.06
C TYR A 97 2.07 6.33 20.55
N ALA A 98 0.89 5.73 20.52
CA ALA A 98 -0.38 6.37 20.15
C ALA A 98 -0.47 6.86 18.69
N ALA A 99 0.37 6.34 17.80
CA ALA A 99 0.38 6.70 16.38
C ALA A 99 0.69 5.49 15.50
N ALA A 100 0.55 5.65 14.21
CA ALA A 100 1.03 4.66 13.24
C ALA A 100 2.56 4.54 13.34
N SER A 101 3.09 3.39 12.91
CA SER A 101 4.54 3.19 12.92
C SER A 101 5.25 4.24 12.06
N GLY A 102 6.42 4.69 12.51
CA GLY A 102 7.23 5.65 11.75
C GLY A 102 7.62 5.13 10.38
N ALA A 103 7.87 3.82 10.27
CA ALA A 103 8.17 3.18 9.00
C ALA A 103 7.00 3.32 8.01
N LEU A 104 5.76 3.07 8.46
CA LEU A 104 4.59 3.20 7.60
C LEU A 104 4.37 4.64 7.16
N THR A 105 4.48 5.61 8.07
CA THR A 105 4.27 7.02 7.70
C THR A 105 5.33 7.52 6.73
N SER A 106 6.60 7.18 6.94
CA SER A 106 7.69 7.49 5.99
C SER A 106 7.47 6.83 4.63
N PHE A 107 7.01 5.59 4.64
CA PHE A 107 6.65 4.85 3.44
C PHE A 107 5.52 5.56 2.68
N MET A 108 4.44 5.94 3.37
CA MET A 108 3.28 6.60 2.77
C MET A 108 3.62 7.96 2.20
N ASP A 109 4.46 8.75 2.91
CA ASP A 109 4.91 10.05 2.42
C ASP A 109 5.51 9.93 1.01
N ARG A 110 6.42 9.01 0.83
CA ARG A 110 7.08 8.82 -0.45
C ARG A 110 6.20 8.12 -1.49
N ALA A 111 5.41 7.14 -1.06
CA ALA A 111 4.52 6.41 -1.97
C ALA A 111 3.48 7.36 -2.59
N PHE A 112 2.89 8.25 -1.78
CA PHE A 112 1.86 9.17 -2.26
C PHE A 112 2.43 10.31 -3.10
N TYR A 113 3.60 10.84 -2.75
CA TYR A 113 4.24 11.86 -3.56
C TYR A 113 4.71 11.33 -4.92
N SER A 114 5.32 10.15 -4.94
CA SER A 114 5.89 9.61 -6.17
C SER A 114 4.92 8.77 -7.01
N GLY A 115 3.89 8.21 -6.39
CA GLY A 115 2.97 7.28 -7.05
C GLY A 115 1.50 7.63 -6.92
N GLY A 116 1.15 8.78 -6.35
CA GLY A 116 -0.24 9.15 -6.07
C GLY A 116 -1.13 9.17 -7.30
N SER A 117 -0.61 9.54 -8.45
CA SER A 117 -1.36 9.55 -9.71
C SER A 117 -1.88 8.15 -10.10
N LYS A 118 -1.18 7.09 -9.70
CA LYS A 118 -1.59 5.70 -9.95
C LYS A 118 -2.71 5.24 -9.02
N MET A 119 -2.87 5.91 -7.88
CA MET A 119 -3.82 5.56 -6.82
C MET A 119 -5.07 6.43 -6.80
N THR A 120 -5.07 7.55 -7.52
CA THR A 120 -6.15 8.52 -7.54
C THR A 120 -7.48 7.88 -7.94
N GLY A 121 -8.53 8.18 -7.16
CA GLY A 121 -9.88 7.69 -7.44
C GLY A 121 -10.17 6.27 -6.98
N LYS A 122 -9.21 5.60 -6.36
CA LYS A 122 -9.37 4.24 -5.85
C LYS A 122 -9.66 4.25 -4.35
N PRO A 123 -10.52 3.34 -3.84
CA PRO A 123 -10.83 3.29 -2.41
C PRO A 123 -9.64 2.85 -1.58
N ALA A 124 -9.58 3.36 -0.36
CA ALA A 124 -8.56 2.96 0.61
C ALA A 124 -9.17 2.87 2.02
N ALA A 125 -8.57 2.04 2.85
CA ALA A 125 -8.94 1.86 4.25
C ALA A 125 -7.68 1.63 5.08
N ALA A 126 -7.85 1.67 6.39
CA ALA A 126 -6.76 1.41 7.34
C ALA A 126 -7.23 0.45 8.43
N VAL A 127 -6.28 -0.34 8.94
CA VAL A 127 -6.44 -1.19 10.12
C VAL A 127 -5.31 -0.94 11.10
N VAL A 128 -5.65 -0.90 12.38
CA VAL A 128 -4.69 -0.71 13.47
C VAL A 128 -4.92 -1.73 14.58
#